data_68b2860d5724a060a7f9e41a97fa97b8
#
_entry.id   68b2860d5724a060a7f9e41a97fa97b8
#
_cell.length_a   1.000
_cell.length_b   1.000
_cell.length_c   1.000
_cell.angle_alpha   90.00
_cell.angle_beta   90.00
_cell.angle_gamma   90.00
#
_symmetry.space_group_name_H-M   'P 1'
#
loop_
_entity.id
_entity.type
_entity.pdbx_description
1 polymer ?
#
loop_
_entity_poly.entity_id
_entity_poly.type
_entity_poly.pdbx_seq_one_letter_code
_entity_poly.pdbx_strand_id
1 'polypeptide(L)'
;MLARKIDVAIDTFYDNTKMALMLTGARQVGKTNAFRRLARRKFECYVEINFIETPAAKQIFLGSQNAKEILLRLSAFTDRPLLPGKTLILFDEVQKCPECVTQIKFLVDEGSYRYGLTGSLLGVELEDLQEKAQVKDQDAGASEPVGYMDIKTMYPLDFEEFAMAVGVAPNLIDHIRDCFDNTKPVDPVVHEQMMKVFRLYLIVGGLPAPVWAYVQTNNIQNVALQQLAIINLYKKDISQYDKDKKLLLDEIFDLIPSELNAKNKRFILKELDRNLKFQRFQNSFLWMKKAGVAIPVYNVEEPRIPLTLNEHRNLFKLFQNDVGLLAYQYANGIQLRILSGEVDINFGAIYENVVAQELMAQGFGQLYYFNSKKRGEVDFVIEAGDGTVLPIEVKSGKDYERHNALANILDTEEYNLNKAIILCDENVSVQEKKVYLPIYMATFIRKKQEIPGIYKLEL
;
A
#
# COMPACT_ATOMS: atom_id res chain seq x y z
N MET A 1 -9.04 -16.96 -10.04
CA MET A 1 -7.91 -16.00 -10.03
C MET A 1 -8.49 -14.67 -9.59
N LEU A 2 -7.89 -13.98 -8.62
CA LEU A 2 -8.41 -12.71 -8.09
C LEU A 2 -8.26 -11.59 -9.14
N ALA A 3 -9.36 -10.89 -9.45
CA ALA A 3 -9.33 -9.69 -10.28
C ALA A 3 -8.75 -8.52 -9.46
N ARG A 4 -7.99 -7.61 -10.10
CA ARG A 4 -7.34 -6.49 -9.44
C ARG A 4 -7.54 -5.20 -10.23
N LYS A 5 -7.76 -4.09 -9.53
CA LYS A 5 -7.86 -2.75 -10.15
C LYS A 5 -6.59 -2.37 -10.93
N ILE A 6 -5.43 -2.81 -10.44
CA ILE A 6 -4.14 -2.57 -11.10
C ILE A 6 -4.11 -3.19 -12.51
N ASP A 7 -4.88 -4.24 -12.79
CA ASP A 7 -4.91 -4.87 -14.11
C ASP A 7 -5.35 -3.90 -15.22
N VAL A 8 -6.36 -3.05 -14.93
CA VAL A 8 -6.82 -2.01 -15.86
C VAL A 8 -5.74 -0.93 -16.06
N ALA A 9 -5.07 -0.53 -14.98
CA ALA A 9 -4.00 0.46 -15.06
C ALA A 9 -2.80 -0.04 -15.86
N ILE A 10 -2.46 -1.33 -15.74
CA ILE A 10 -1.39 -1.99 -16.50
C ILE A 10 -1.78 -2.10 -17.97
N ASP A 11 -3.02 -2.52 -18.26
CA ASP A 11 -3.51 -2.63 -19.63
C ASP A 11 -3.47 -1.27 -20.35
N THR A 12 -3.96 -0.22 -19.69
CA THR A 12 -3.92 1.17 -20.19
C THR A 12 -2.50 1.67 -20.41
N PHE A 13 -1.58 1.34 -19.48
CA PHE A 13 -0.17 1.70 -19.62
C PHE A 13 0.44 1.14 -20.92
N TYR A 14 0.32 -0.16 -21.15
CA TYR A 14 0.91 -0.80 -22.35
C TYR A 14 0.19 -0.45 -23.66
N ASP A 15 -1.05 0.06 -23.60
CA ASP A 15 -1.75 0.59 -24.78
C ASP A 15 -1.19 1.96 -25.19
N ASN A 16 -0.75 2.77 -24.23
CA ASN A 16 -0.38 4.16 -24.44
C ASN A 16 1.13 4.42 -24.49
N THR A 17 1.97 3.48 -24.03
CA THR A 17 3.43 3.72 -23.98
C THR A 17 4.23 2.47 -24.31
N LYS A 18 5.48 2.69 -24.76
CA LYS A 18 6.48 1.65 -24.98
C LYS A 18 7.45 1.49 -23.81
N MET A 19 7.32 2.32 -22.79
CA MET A 19 8.17 2.25 -21.60
C MET A 19 8.05 0.90 -20.90
N ALA A 20 9.06 0.54 -20.12
CA ALA A 20 8.97 -0.58 -19.21
C ALA A 20 8.10 -0.20 -18.00
N LEU A 21 7.39 -1.16 -17.44
CA LEU A 21 6.61 -0.98 -16.22
C LEU A 21 7.24 -1.77 -15.08
N MET A 22 7.54 -1.09 -13.99
CA MET A 22 7.98 -1.71 -12.75
C MET A 22 6.86 -1.73 -11.73
N LEU A 23 6.56 -2.92 -11.19
CA LEU A 23 5.67 -3.07 -10.04
C LEU A 23 6.48 -3.27 -8.76
N THR A 24 6.32 -2.32 -7.85
CA THR A 24 6.87 -2.36 -6.49
C THR A 24 5.79 -2.69 -5.45
N GLY A 25 6.17 -2.78 -4.18
CA GLY A 25 5.26 -3.06 -3.06
C GLY A 25 5.67 -4.29 -2.27
N ALA A 26 4.97 -4.56 -1.16
CA ALA A 26 5.28 -5.65 -0.24
C ALA A 26 5.38 -7.02 -0.95
N ARG A 27 6.07 -7.96 -0.31
CA ARG A 27 6.01 -9.35 -0.76
C ARG A 27 4.59 -9.89 -0.67
N GLN A 28 4.26 -10.84 -1.54
CA GLN A 28 2.97 -11.55 -1.57
C GLN A 28 1.75 -10.70 -1.99
N VAL A 29 1.92 -9.44 -2.42
CA VAL A 29 0.80 -8.61 -2.94
C VAL A 29 0.38 -8.98 -4.36
N GLY A 30 1.14 -9.85 -5.06
CA GLY A 30 0.76 -10.42 -6.35
C GLY A 30 1.36 -9.75 -7.59
N LYS A 31 2.50 -9.07 -7.47
CA LYS A 31 3.20 -8.36 -8.57
C LYS A 31 3.44 -9.23 -9.80
N THR A 32 4.12 -10.35 -9.65
CA THR A 32 4.40 -11.31 -10.72
C THR A 32 3.12 -11.84 -11.37
N ASN A 33 2.09 -12.12 -10.55
CA ASN A 33 0.80 -12.58 -11.03
C ASN A 33 0.06 -11.51 -11.87
N ALA A 34 0.25 -10.22 -11.59
CA ALA A 34 -0.33 -9.15 -12.40
C ALA A 34 0.24 -9.18 -13.82
N PHE A 35 1.56 -9.35 -13.99
CA PHE A 35 2.18 -9.52 -15.32
C PHE A 35 1.78 -10.83 -16.00
N ARG A 36 1.64 -11.93 -15.26
CA ARG A 36 1.14 -13.18 -15.82
C ARG A 36 -0.30 -13.05 -16.33
N ARG A 37 -1.16 -12.26 -15.66
CA ARG A 37 -2.52 -11.95 -16.14
C ARG A 37 -2.48 -11.05 -17.38
N LEU A 38 -1.65 -10.01 -17.39
CA LEU A 38 -1.41 -9.16 -18.55
C LEU A 38 -0.98 -9.97 -19.77
N ALA A 39 0.02 -10.85 -19.59
CA ALA A 39 0.54 -11.70 -20.66
C ALA A 39 -0.55 -12.53 -21.31
N ARG A 40 -1.41 -13.16 -20.51
CA ARG A 40 -2.54 -13.98 -21.02
C ARG A 40 -3.59 -13.18 -21.80
N ARG A 41 -3.72 -11.88 -21.50
CA ARG A 41 -4.72 -11.03 -22.15
C ARG A 41 -4.21 -10.39 -23.44
N LYS A 42 -2.93 -10.01 -23.48
CA LYS A 42 -2.42 -9.10 -24.51
C LYS A 42 -1.24 -9.62 -25.34
N PHE A 43 -0.58 -10.72 -24.94
CA PHE A 43 0.63 -11.18 -25.61
C PHE A 43 0.55 -12.63 -26.06
N GLU A 44 1.15 -12.93 -27.21
CA GLU A 44 1.23 -14.30 -27.73
C GLU A 44 2.32 -15.11 -27.04
N CYS A 45 3.39 -14.43 -26.62
CA CYS A 45 4.52 -15.05 -25.94
C CYS A 45 4.85 -14.31 -24.62
N TYR A 46 5.22 -15.07 -23.61
CA TYR A 46 5.61 -14.59 -22.31
C TYR A 46 6.89 -15.27 -21.86
N VAL A 47 7.87 -14.47 -21.48
CA VAL A 47 9.14 -14.93 -20.91
C VAL A 47 9.27 -14.31 -19.53
N GLU A 48 9.57 -15.14 -18.53
CA GLU A 48 9.78 -14.73 -17.13
C GLU A 48 11.18 -15.16 -16.70
N ILE A 49 11.98 -14.20 -16.28
CA ILE A 49 13.32 -14.39 -15.73
C ILE A 49 13.30 -13.97 -14.28
N ASN A 50 13.33 -14.94 -13.37
CA ASN A 50 13.37 -14.69 -11.92
C ASN A 50 14.81 -14.81 -11.42
N PHE A 51 15.38 -13.68 -10.92
CA PHE A 51 16.78 -13.62 -10.48
C PHE A 51 17.06 -14.32 -9.15
N ILE A 52 16.01 -14.73 -8.39
CA ILE A 52 16.16 -15.59 -7.21
C ILE A 52 16.21 -17.06 -7.62
N GLU A 53 15.31 -17.49 -8.52
CA GLU A 53 15.22 -18.87 -8.98
C GLU A 53 16.34 -19.23 -9.94
N THR A 54 16.75 -18.27 -10.78
CA THR A 54 17.81 -18.45 -11.77
C THR A 54 18.93 -17.40 -11.59
N PRO A 55 19.78 -17.53 -10.55
CA PRO A 55 20.86 -16.57 -10.27
C PRO A 55 21.85 -16.38 -11.42
N ALA A 56 22.05 -17.41 -12.26
CA ALA A 56 22.90 -17.35 -13.44
C ALA A 56 22.41 -16.35 -14.48
N ALA A 57 21.11 -16.04 -14.52
CA ALA A 57 20.53 -15.09 -15.46
C ALA A 57 21.03 -13.64 -15.27
N LYS A 58 21.69 -13.31 -14.13
CA LYS A 58 22.40 -12.03 -13.97
C LYS A 58 23.46 -11.80 -15.05
N GLN A 59 24.02 -12.87 -15.62
CA GLN A 59 25.00 -12.80 -16.71
C GLN A 59 24.43 -12.15 -17.99
N ILE A 60 23.11 -12.09 -18.14
CA ILE A 60 22.44 -11.40 -19.25
C ILE A 60 22.88 -9.94 -19.31
N PHE A 61 23.02 -9.29 -18.13
CA PHE A 61 23.30 -7.86 -17.99
C PHE A 61 24.76 -7.53 -17.65
N LEU A 62 25.57 -8.52 -17.29
CA LEU A 62 26.96 -8.29 -16.88
C LEU A 62 27.83 -7.82 -18.05
N GLY A 63 28.42 -6.60 -17.91
CA GLY A 63 29.32 -6.01 -18.90
C GLY A 63 28.69 -5.69 -20.25
N SER A 64 27.37 -5.79 -20.38
CA SER A 64 26.65 -5.49 -21.61
C SER A 64 26.34 -4.00 -21.70
N GLN A 65 26.53 -3.40 -22.87
CA GLN A 65 26.25 -1.98 -23.10
C GLN A 65 25.30 -1.73 -24.29
N ASN A 66 24.71 -2.78 -24.86
CA ASN A 66 23.80 -2.65 -25.98
C ASN A 66 22.70 -3.72 -25.97
N ALA A 67 21.54 -3.38 -26.55
CA ALA A 67 20.36 -4.24 -26.59
C ALA A 67 20.61 -5.56 -27.31
N LYS A 68 21.37 -5.57 -28.41
CA LYS A 68 21.60 -6.79 -29.21
C LYS A 68 22.30 -7.88 -28.41
N GLU A 69 23.29 -7.50 -27.62
CA GLU A 69 24.02 -8.42 -26.77
C GLU A 69 23.14 -8.95 -25.63
N ILE A 70 22.36 -8.06 -24.98
CA ILE A 70 21.40 -8.45 -23.93
C ILE A 70 20.37 -9.44 -24.49
N LEU A 71 19.79 -9.15 -25.65
CA LEU A 71 18.78 -10.01 -26.29
C LEU A 71 19.37 -11.36 -26.74
N LEU A 72 20.60 -11.36 -27.25
CA LEU A 72 21.31 -12.60 -27.59
C LEU A 72 21.51 -13.49 -26.36
N ARG A 73 21.99 -12.90 -25.26
CA ARG A 73 22.18 -13.65 -23.99
C ARG A 73 20.83 -14.10 -23.44
N LEU A 74 19.80 -13.24 -23.47
CA LEU A 74 18.45 -13.59 -23.01
C LEU A 74 17.91 -14.82 -23.74
N SER A 75 18.17 -14.93 -25.05
CA SER A 75 17.74 -16.10 -25.84
C SER A 75 18.36 -17.43 -25.35
N ALA A 76 19.49 -17.38 -24.63
CA ALA A 76 20.09 -18.57 -24.04
C ALA A 76 19.42 -19.01 -22.72
N PHE A 77 18.62 -18.13 -22.10
CA PHE A 77 17.89 -18.39 -20.86
C PHE A 77 16.40 -18.63 -21.06
N THR A 78 15.93 -18.73 -22.31
CA THR A 78 14.51 -18.98 -22.59
C THR A 78 14.34 -20.13 -23.57
N ASP A 79 13.38 -21.01 -23.26
CA ASP A 79 12.99 -22.14 -24.13
C ASP A 79 11.95 -21.72 -25.19
N ARG A 80 11.55 -20.45 -25.21
CA ARG A 80 10.52 -19.91 -26.09
C ARG A 80 11.09 -18.91 -27.06
N PRO A 81 10.60 -18.88 -28.32
CA PRO A 81 11.03 -17.88 -29.30
C PRO A 81 10.58 -16.48 -28.85
N LEU A 82 11.47 -15.50 -29.00
CA LEU A 82 11.12 -14.09 -28.80
C LEU A 82 10.50 -13.56 -30.09
N LEU A 83 9.19 -13.27 -30.06
CA LEU A 83 8.43 -12.77 -31.20
C LEU A 83 8.34 -11.23 -31.11
N PRO A 84 8.97 -10.46 -32.02
CA PRO A 84 8.92 -9.01 -32.01
C PRO A 84 7.47 -8.48 -32.04
N GLY A 85 7.18 -7.51 -31.19
CA GLY A 85 5.85 -6.90 -31.02
C GLY A 85 4.83 -7.76 -30.27
N LYS A 86 5.12 -9.05 -29.99
CA LYS A 86 4.16 -10.03 -29.44
C LYS A 86 4.61 -10.68 -28.15
N THR A 87 5.82 -10.36 -27.67
CA THR A 87 6.38 -10.93 -26.43
C THR A 87 6.40 -9.91 -25.31
N LEU A 88 5.92 -10.33 -24.13
CA LEU A 88 6.18 -9.66 -22.86
C LEU A 88 7.32 -10.38 -22.15
N ILE A 89 8.36 -9.64 -21.78
CA ILE A 89 9.49 -10.13 -21.00
C ILE A 89 9.39 -9.56 -19.60
N LEU A 90 9.27 -10.43 -18.60
CA LEU A 90 9.26 -10.08 -17.19
C LEU A 90 10.61 -10.38 -16.55
N PHE A 91 11.21 -9.36 -15.97
CA PHE A 91 12.35 -9.48 -15.04
C PHE A 91 11.82 -9.43 -13.63
N ASP A 92 11.79 -10.59 -12.97
CA ASP A 92 11.22 -10.75 -11.63
C ASP A 92 12.31 -10.71 -10.55
N GLU A 93 12.03 -10.04 -9.43
CA GLU A 93 12.95 -9.85 -8.30
C GLU A 93 14.25 -9.12 -8.70
N VAL A 94 14.10 -7.99 -9.45
CA VAL A 94 15.23 -7.24 -10.03
C VAL A 94 16.18 -6.63 -8.99
N GLN A 95 15.79 -6.53 -7.70
CA GLN A 95 16.73 -6.17 -6.64
C GLN A 95 17.90 -7.14 -6.51
N LYS A 96 17.78 -8.35 -7.07
CA LYS A 96 18.92 -9.31 -7.13
C LYS A 96 19.80 -9.08 -8.35
N CYS A 97 19.39 -8.20 -9.30
CA CYS A 97 20.17 -7.83 -10.49
C CYS A 97 19.97 -6.34 -10.82
N PRO A 98 20.58 -5.41 -10.07
CA PRO A 98 20.40 -3.97 -10.28
C PRO A 98 20.80 -3.49 -11.66
N GLU A 99 21.76 -4.17 -12.31
CA GLU A 99 22.20 -3.87 -13.67
C GLU A 99 21.04 -3.97 -14.67
N CYS A 100 20.07 -4.87 -14.43
CA CYS A 100 18.84 -4.99 -15.22
C CYS A 100 18.07 -3.66 -15.23
N VAL A 101 17.91 -3.00 -14.08
CA VAL A 101 17.20 -1.73 -13.98
C VAL A 101 17.94 -0.63 -14.73
N THR A 102 19.25 -0.54 -14.58
CA THR A 102 20.07 0.49 -15.25
C THR A 102 20.07 0.32 -16.78
N GLN A 103 20.12 -0.94 -17.25
CA GLN A 103 20.24 -1.26 -18.66
C GLN A 103 18.91 -1.40 -19.40
N ILE A 104 17.77 -1.32 -18.70
CA ILE A 104 16.44 -1.44 -19.30
C ILE A 104 16.23 -0.41 -20.43
N LYS A 105 16.86 0.76 -20.33
CA LYS A 105 16.82 1.82 -21.35
C LYS A 105 17.22 1.32 -22.75
N PHE A 106 18.26 0.49 -22.85
CA PHE A 106 18.73 -0.02 -24.14
C PHE A 106 17.68 -0.94 -24.78
N LEU A 107 16.99 -1.74 -23.95
CA LEU A 107 15.94 -2.66 -24.39
C LEU A 107 14.68 -1.92 -24.82
N VAL A 108 14.30 -0.85 -24.11
CA VAL A 108 13.16 0.00 -24.45
C VAL A 108 13.39 0.78 -25.72
N ASP A 109 14.62 1.33 -25.92
CA ASP A 109 15.01 2.03 -27.13
C ASP A 109 15.04 1.12 -28.38
N GLU A 110 15.48 -0.11 -28.22
CA GLU A 110 15.47 -1.11 -29.29
C GLU A 110 14.04 -1.43 -29.74
N GLY A 111 13.08 -1.48 -28.80
CA GLY A 111 11.65 -1.39 -29.06
C GLY A 111 10.97 -2.65 -29.59
N SER A 112 11.67 -3.79 -29.79
CA SER A 112 11.08 -5.03 -30.33
C SER A 112 10.13 -5.72 -29.35
N TYR A 113 10.31 -5.54 -28.05
CA TYR A 113 9.55 -6.25 -27.02
C TYR A 113 8.91 -5.29 -26.01
N ARG A 114 8.07 -5.85 -25.14
CA ARG A 114 7.54 -5.15 -23.98
C ARG A 114 8.15 -5.72 -22.71
N TYR A 115 8.45 -4.84 -21.75
CA TYR A 115 9.21 -5.21 -20.55
C TYR A 115 8.43 -4.88 -19.29
N GLY A 116 8.31 -5.89 -18.41
CA GLY A 116 7.84 -5.74 -17.04
C GLY A 116 8.97 -6.01 -16.06
N LEU A 117 8.97 -5.33 -14.93
CA LEU A 117 9.91 -5.55 -13.84
C LEU A 117 9.14 -5.69 -12.53
N THR A 118 9.62 -6.53 -11.62
CA THR A 118 9.12 -6.56 -10.24
C THR A 118 10.25 -6.50 -9.24
N GLY A 119 9.96 -5.88 -8.11
CA GLY A 119 10.87 -5.85 -6.97
C GLY A 119 10.13 -5.59 -5.67
N SER A 120 10.44 -6.36 -4.63
CA SER A 120 9.76 -6.24 -3.34
C SER A 120 10.47 -5.31 -2.35
N LEU A 121 11.77 -5.09 -2.50
CA LEU A 121 12.59 -4.27 -1.61
C LEU A 121 13.36 -3.17 -2.36
N LEU A 122 12.93 -2.85 -3.56
CA LEU A 122 13.70 -2.05 -4.50
C LEU A 122 13.97 -0.64 -4.01
N GLY A 123 13.02 -0.02 -3.31
CA GLY A 123 13.22 1.32 -2.75
C GLY A 123 14.37 1.40 -1.73
N VAL A 124 14.72 0.28 -1.09
CA VAL A 124 15.84 0.21 -0.14
C VAL A 124 17.15 -0.09 -0.85
N GLU A 125 17.16 -1.10 -1.72
CA GLU A 125 18.40 -1.58 -2.35
C GLU A 125 18.91 -0.64 -3.45
N LEU A 126 18.04 0.07 -4.17
CA LEU A 126 18.46 1.05 -5.19
C LEU A 126 19.13 2.29 -4.56
N GLU A 127 18.62 2.79 -3.42
CA GLU A 127 19.27 3.90 -2.72
C GLU A 127 20.61 3.47 -2.11
N ASP A 128 20.69 2.27 -1.51
CA ASP A 128 21.95 1.71 -1.00
C ASP A 128 23.00 1.52 -2.11
N LEU A 129 22.55 1.20 -3.33
CA LEU A 129 23.44 1.07 -4.50
C LEU A 129 23.87 2.42 -5.03
N GLN A 130 22.99 3.43 -5.03
CA GLN A 130 23.33 4.80 -5.39
C GLN A 130 24.33 5.41 -4.40
N GLU A 131 24.15 5.20 -3.09
CA GLU A 131 25.11 5.63 -2.08
C GLU A 131 26.46 4.91 -2.21
N LYS A 132 26.46 3.59 -2.47
CA LYS A 132 27.69 2.80 -2.67
C LYS A 132 28.40 3.13 -4.00
N ALA A 133 27.65 3.46 -5.06
CA ALA A 133 28.22 3.90 -6.33
C ALA A 133 28.86 5.29 -6.25
N GLN A 134 28.24 6.23 -5.51
CA GLN A 134 28.79 7.57 -5.25
C GLN A 134 30.10 7.53 -4.45
N VAL A 135 30.34 6.47 -3.66
CA VAL A 135 31.56 6.30 -2.86
C VAL A 135 32.69 5.63 -3.65
N LYS A 136 32.40 4.89 -4.73
CA LYS A 136 33.40 4.10 -5.46
C LYS A 136 33.88 4.65 -6.80
N ASP A 137 33.03 5.42 -7.52
CA ASP A 137 33.41 6.03 -8.80
C ASP A 137 32.54 7.24 -9.07
N GLN A 138 33.17 8.40 -9.29
CA GLN A 138 32.45 9.63 -9.63
C GLN A 138 31.81 9.60 -11.03
N ASP A 139 32.04 8.54 -11.84
CA ASP A 139 31.56 8.40 -13.22
C ASP A 139 30.57 7.24 -13.46
N ALA A 140 30.30 6.39 -12.47
CA ALA A 140 29.40 5.23 -12.61
C ALA A 140 28.15 5.37 -11.74
N GLY A 141 27.40 6.46 -11.93
CA GLY A 141 26.09 6.63 -11.29
C GLY A 141 25.06 5.64 -11.87
N ALA A 142 24.56 4.71 -11.05
CA ALA A 142 23.32 4.00 -11.36
C ALA A 142 22.19 5.03 -11.35
N SER A 143 21.90 5.66 -12.50
CA SER A 143 20.81 6.59 -12.66
C SER A 143 19.52 5.83 -12.92
N GLU A 144 18.44 6.23 -12.24
CA GLU A 144 17.10 5.81 -12.66
C GLU A 144 16.93 6.16 -14.14
N PRO A 145 16.46 5.22 -14.98
CA PRO A 145 16.25 5.48 -16.41
C PRO A 145 15.00 6.35 -16.60
N VAL A 146 15.12 7.64 -16.27
CA VAL A 146 14.04 8.63 -16.44
C VAL A 146 13.57 8.62 -17.88
N GLY A 147 12.26 8.46 -18.11
CA GLY A 147 11.65 8.41 -19.45
C GLY A 147 11.62 7.02 -20.12
N TYR A 148 12.23 6.00 -19.52
CA TYR A 148 12.24 4.61 -20.05
C TYR A 148 11.43 3.63 -19.21
N MET A 149 11.14 3.98 -17.97
CA MET A 149 10.44 3.14 -17.03
C MET A 149 9.46 3.97 -16.18
N ASP A 150 8.25 3.44 -15.98
CA ASP A 150 7.29 3.94 -15.01
C ASP A 150 7.20 2.97 -13.82
N ILE A 151 7.00 3.50 -12.63
CA ILE A 151 6.94 2.73 -11.38
C ILE A 151 5.56 2.84 -10.77
N LYS A 152 4.90 1.70 -10.55
CA LYS A 152 3.63 1.65 -9.83
C LYS A 152 3.74 0.77 -8.59
N THR A 153 3.25 1.29 -7.47
CA THR A 153 3.19 0.52 -6.23
C THR A 153 1.91 -0.32 -6.17
N MET A 154 2.06 -1.58 -5.86
CA MET A 154 0.95 -2.52 -5.68
C MET A 154 0.73 -2.78 -4.19
N TYR A 155 -0.50 -2.58 -3.75
CA TYR A 155 -0.95 -2.79 -2.37
C TYR A 155 -1.71 -4.11 -2.23
N PRO A 156 -1.99 -4.61 -1.00
CA PRO A 156 -3.00 -5.65 -0.78
C PRO A 156 -4.32 -5.31 -1.47
N LEU A 157 -5.25 -6.26 -1.61
CA LEU A 157 -6.60 -5.98 -2.09
C LEU A 157 -7.24 -4.93 -1.17
N ASP A 158 -7.81 -3.88 -1.77
CA ASP A 158 -8.70 -2.99 -1.03
C ASP A 158 -10.05 -3.66 -0.76
N PHE A 159 -10.90 -3.02 0.03
CA PHE A 159 -12.17 -3.60 0.41
C PHE A 159 -13.06 -3.89 -0.81
N GLU A 160 -13.06 -3.04 -1.83
CA GLU A 160 -13.83 -3.25 -3.07
C GLU A 160 -13.37 -4.51 -3.81
N GLU A 161 -12.06 -4.67 -3.99
CA GLU A 161 -11.47 -5.87 -4.61
C GLU A 161 -11.76 -7.14 -3.80
N PHE A 162 -11.68 -7.04 -2.46
CA PHE A 162 -12.01 -8.14 -1.55
C PHE A 162 -13.49 -8.53 -1.63
N ALA A 163 -14.39 -7.56 -1.56
CA ALA A 163 -15.83 -7.79 -1.63
C ALA A 163 -16.21 -8.52 -2.94
N MET A 164 -15.66 -8.08 -4.07
CA MET A 164 -15.84 -8.78 -5.35
C MET A 164 -15.24 -10.20 -5.33
N ALA A 165 -14.08 -10.39 -4.69
CA ALA A 165 -13.43 -11.71 -4.59
C ALA A 165 -14.26 -12.72 -3.78
N VAL A 166 -14.99 -12.28 -2.76
CA VAL A 166 -15.89 -13.13 -1.95
C VAL A 166 -17.32 -13.22 -2.51
N GLY A 167 -17.58 -12.66 -3.70
CA GLY A 167 -18.82 -12.87 -4.44
C GLY A 167 -19.84 -11.72 -4.37
N VAL A 168 -19.46 -10.55 -3.84
CA VAL A 168 -20.32 -9.36 -3.95
C VAL A 168 -20.41 -8.93 -5.41
N ALA A 169 -21.63 -8.76 -5.90
CA ALA A 169 -21.87 -8.41 -7.30
C ALA A 169 -21.38 -6.97 -7.62
N PRO A 170 -20.76 -6.73 -8.80
CA PRO A 170 -20.25 -5.41 -9.17
C PRO A 170 -21.30 -4.30 -9.13
N ASN A 171 -22.53 -4.58 -9.56
CA ASN A 171 -23.63 -3.59 -9.53
C ASN A 171 -23.97 -3.14 -8.11
N LEU A 172 -23.76 -3.98 -7.10
CA LEU A 172 -23.95 -3.59 -5.70
C LEU A 172 -22.86 -2.64 -5.23
N ILE A 173 -21.63 -2.88 -5.64
CA ILE A 173 -20.50 -1.98 -5.37
C ILE A 173 -20.74 -0.62 -6.04
N ASP A 174 -21.21 -0.62 -7.30
CA ASP A 174 -21.53 0.62 -8.03
C ASP A 174 -22.66 1.41 -7.36
N HIS A 175 -23.69 0.71 -6.84
CA HIS A 175 -24.76 1.35 -6.06
C HIS A 175 -24.22 2.00 -4.77
N ILE A 176 -23.36 1.30 -4.03
CA ILE A 176 -22.76 1.85 -2.79
C ILE A 176 -21.87 3.06 -3.12
N ARG A 177 -21.12 3.00 -4.24
CA ARG A 177 -20.33 4.15 -4.71
C ARG A 177 -21.22 5.34 -5.06
N ASP A 178 -22.36 5.13 -5.72
CA ASP A 178 -23.35 6.21 -5.98
C ASP A 178 -23.85 6.82 -4.67
N CYS A 179 -24.12 5.99 -3.64
CA CYS A 179 -24.49 6.47 -2.32
C CYS A 179 -23.39 7.33 -1.67
N PHE A 180 -22.12 6.91 -1.81
CA PHE A 180 -20.97 7.68 -1.33
C PHE A 180 -20.84 9.02 -2.07
N ASP A 181 -20.85 9.02 -3.39
CA ASP A 181 -20.64 10.20 -4.23
C ASP A 181 -21.74 11.25 -4.03
N ASN A 182 -22.98 10.79 -3.85
CA ASN A 182 -24.15 11.64 -3.64
C ASN A 182 -24.53 11.82 -2.16
N THR A 183 -23.73 11.30 -1.24
CA THR A 183 -23.98 11.38 0.22
C THR A 183 -25.40 10.94 0.58
N LYS A 184 -25.84 9.80 0.04
CA LYS A 184 -27.17 9.19 0.25
C LYS A 184 -27.07 7.97 1.16
N PRO A 185 -28.07 7.72 2.01
CA PRO A 185 -28.14 6.47 2.78
C PRO A 185 -28.16 5.24 1.86
N VAL A 186 -27.41 4.22 2.27
CA VAL A 186 -27.50 2.88 1.65
C VAL A 186 -28.76 2.18 2.17
N ASP A 187 -29.38 1.36 1.32
CA ASP A 187 -30.50 0.52 1.79
C ASP A 187 -30.08 -0.25 3.05
N PRO A 188 -30.91 -0.29 4.12
CA PRO A 188 -30.53 -0.91 5.40
C PRO A 188 -30.14 -2.38 5.29
N VAL A 189 -30.77 -3.16 4.41
CA VAL A 189 -30.43 -4.57 4.20
C VAL A 189 -29.08 -4.71 3.52
N VAL A 190 -28.81 -3.86 2.53
CA VAL A 190 -27.51 -3.81 1.83
C VAL A 190 -26.42 -3.38 2.80
N HIS A 191 -26.66 -2.34 3.60
CA HIS A 191 -25.73 -1.86 4.61
C HIS A 191 -25.33 -2.96 5.59
N GLU A 192 -26.32 -3.69 6.16
CA GLU A 192 -26.06 -4.78 7.10
C GLU A 192 -25.21 -5.91 6.46
N GLN A 193 -25.51 -6.29 5.22
CA GLN A 193 -24.74 -7.31 4.52
C GLN A 193 -23.31 -6.84 4.24
N MET A 194 -23.12 -5.58 3.83
CA MET A 194 -21.79 -5.02 3.59
C MET A 194 -20.97 -4.90 4.88
N MET A 195 -21.58 -4.60 6.02
CA MET A 195 -20.91 -4.65 7.32
C MET A 195 -20.45 -6.08 7.68
N LYS A 196 -21.20 -7.12 7.34
CA LYS A 196 -20.76 -8.52 7.50
C LYS A 196 -19.54 -8.84 6.63
N VAL A 197 -19.56 -8.42 5.36
CA VAL A 197 -18.42 -8.58 4.44
C VAL A 197 -17.21 -7.79 4.94
N PHE A 198 -17.42 -6.59 5.47
CA PHE A 198 -16.35 -5.77 6.03
C PHE A 198 -15.70 -6.42 7.27
N ARG A 199 -16.50 -6.96 8.19
CA ARG A 199 -15.96 -7.72 9.34
C ARG A 199 -15.14 -8.92 8.91
N LEU A 200 -15.55 -9.61 7.84
CA LEU A 200 -14.76 -10.68 7.24
C LEU A 200 -13.42 -10.14 6.69
N TYR A 201 -13.43 -8.98 6.03
CA TYR A 201 -12.23 -8.33 5.54
C TYR A 201 -11.25 -7.98 6.65
N LEU A 202 -11.73 -7.51 7.81
CA LEU A 202 -10.86 -7.24 8.96
C LEU A 202 -10.07 -8.47 9.43
N ILE A 203 -10.60 -9.67 9.19
CA ILE A 203 -9.98 -10.93 9.62
C ILE A 203 -9.10 -11.52 8.53
N VAL A 204 -9.59 -11.53 7.30
CA VAL A 204 -8.89 -12.15 6.16
C VAL A 204 -7.78 -11.23 5.65
N GLY A 205 -8.02 -9.92 5.67
CA GLY A 205 -7.15 -8.92 5.07
C GLY A 205 -7.27 -8.86 3.55
N GLY A 206 -6.37 -8.12 2.93
CA GLY A 206 -6.29 -7.95 1.48
C GLY A 206 -5.12 -8.68 0.81
N LEU A 207 -4.28 -9.41 1.56
CA LEU A 207 -3.19 -10.16 0.94
C LEU A 207 -3.74 -11.33 0.09
N PRO A 208 -3.28 -11.51 -1.17
CA PRO A 208 -3.88 -12.48 -2.10
C PRO A 208 -3.93 -13.92 -1.60
N ALA A 209 -2.92 -14.40 -0.86
CA ALA A 209 -2.89 -15.78 -0.40
C ALA A 209 -3.95 -16.09 0.67
N PRO A 210 -4.12 -15.28 1.76
CA PRO A 210 -5.23 -15.40 2.70
C PRO A 210 -6.60 -15.28 2.03
N VAL A 211 -6.79 -14.27 1.15
CA VAL A 211 -8.05 -14.08 0.42
C VAL A 211 -8.37 -15.30 -0.44
N TRP A 212 -7.40 -15.83 -1.18
CA TRP A 212 -7.59 -17.03 -2.00
C TRP A 212 -7.89 -18.26 -1.15
N ALA A 213 -7.21 -18.44 -0.01
CA ALA A 213 -7.48 -19.54 0.92
C ALA A 213 -8.92 -19.48 1.42
N TYR A 214 -9.43 -18.29 1.77
CA TYR A 214 -10.82 -18.11 2.17
C TYR A 214 -11.80 -18.44 1.04
N VAL A 215 -11.60 -17.88 -0.15
CA VAL A 215 -12.47 -18.09 -1.32
C VAL A 215 -12.56 -19.57 -1.70
N GLN A 216 -11.46 -20.33 -1.56
CA GLN A 216 -11.44 -21.75 -1.90
C GLN A 216 -12.05 -22.65 -0.82
N THR A 217 -11.96 -22.29 0.44
CA THR A 217 -12.25 -23.21 1.54
C THR A 217 -13.34 -22.74 2.49
N ASN A 218 -13.69 -21.44 2.44
CA ASN A 218 -14.58 -20.78 3.41
C ASN A 218 -14.17 -21.08 4.88
N ASN A 219 -12.86 -21.18 5.14
CA ASN A 219 -12.31 -21.60 6.42
C ASN A 219 -11.25 -20.63 6.93
N ILE A 220 -11.51 -20.01 8.09
CA ILE A 220 -10.62 -19.04 8.74
C ILE A 220 -9.33 -19.70 9.24
N GLN A 221 -9.30 -20.97 9.56
CA GLN A 221 -8.06 -21.65 9.95
C GLN A 221 -7.06 -21.71 8.79
N ASN A 222 -7.55 -21.95 7.57
CA ASN A 222 -6.68 -21.92 6.38
C ASN A 222 -6.17 -20.52 6.09
N VAL A 223 -6.97 -19.49 6.36
CA VAL A 223 -6.55 -18.07 6.29
C VAL A 223 -5.40 -17.82 7.28
N ALA A 224 -5.58 -18.23 8.54
CA ALA A 224 -4.59 -18.05 9.61
C ALA A 224 -3.24 -18.71 9.27
N LEU A 225 -3.25 -19.90 8.65
CA LEU A 225 -2.02 -20.56 8.18
C LEU A 225 -1.27 -19.72 7.13
N GLN A 226 -1.99 -19.09 6.19
CA GLN A 226 -1.39 -18.21 5.19
C GLN A 226 -0.84 -16.92 5.84
N GLN A 227 -1.57 -16.34 6.77
CA GLN A 227 -1.13 -15.14 7.51
C GLN A 227 0.14 -15.42 8.31
N LEU A 228 0.22 -16.54 9.02
CA LEU A 228 1.42 -16.98 9.74
C LEU A 228 2.62 -17.14 8.79
N ALA A 229 2.40 -17.78 7.64
CA ALA A 229 3.47 -17.96 6.65
C ALA A 229 4.02 -16.62 6.14
N ILE A 230 3.13 -15.62 5.92
CA ILE A 230 3.53 -14.28 5.47
C ILE A 230 4.28 -13.52 6.57
N ILE A 231 3.81 -13.57 7.82
CA ILE A 231 4.50 -12.95 8.96
C ILE A 231 5.91 -13.52 9.10
N ASN A 232 6.06 -14.83 9.03
CA ASN A 232 7.37 -15.49 9.08
C ASN A 232 8.27 -15.09 7.90
N LEU A 233 7.69 -14.90 6.70
CA LEU A 233 8.42 -14.41 5.53
C LEU A 233 8.91 -12.97 5.75
N TYR A 234 8.06 -12.07 6.26
CA TYR A 234 8.44 -10.69 6.58
C TYR A 234 9.55 -10.65 7.62
N LYS A 235 9.47 -11.43 8.70
CA LYS A 235 10.53 -11.55 9.70
C LYS A 235 11.84 -12.07 9.11
N LYS A 236 11.77 -13.03 8.19
CA LYS A 236 12.94 -13.51 7.47
C LYS A 236 13.60 -12.41 6.63
N ASP A 237 12.83 -11.61 5.93
CA ASP A 237 13.36 -10.49 5.14
C ASP A 237 13.98 -9.40 6.01
N ILE A 238 13.31 -9.04 7.09
CA ILE A 238 13.83 -8.16 8.15
C ILE A 238 15.22 -8.67 8.62
N SER A 239 15.32 -9.97 8.86
CA SER A 239 16.55 -10.59 9.35
C SER A 239 17.72 -10.60 8.37
N GLN A 240 17.45 -10.45 7.07
CA GLN A 240 18.48 -10.44 6.01
C GLN A 240 18.99 -9.03 5.70
N TYR A 241 18.21 -8.00 6.01
CA TYR A 241 18.51 -6.61 5.64
C TYR A 241 19.72 -6.04 6.41
N ASP A 242 19.73 -6.19 7.72
CA ASP A 242 20.83 -5.67 8.56
C ASP A 242 21.06 -6.61 9.74
N LYS A 243 22.20 -7.30 9.71
CA LYS A 243 22.54 -8.27 10.76
C LYS A 243 22.69 -7.63 12.13
N ASP A 244 23.12 -6.36 12.17
CA ASP A 244 23.37 -5.61 13.40
C ASP A 244 22.08 -5.01 13.97
N LYS A 245 21.06 -4.80 13.14
CA LYS A 245 19.74 -4.23 13.54
C LYS A 245 18.59 -5.23 13.46
N LYS A 246 18.89 -6.49 13.15
CA LYS A 246 17.88 -7.55 12.99
C LYS A 246 16.94 -7.64 14.20
N LEU A 247 17.48 -7.76 15.41
CA LEU A 247 16.68 -7.88 16.63
C LEU A 247 15.76 -6.67 16.82
N LEU A 248 16.27 -5.50 16.53
CA LEU A 248 15.51 -4.26 16.65
C LEU A 248 14.34 -4.18 15.68
N LEU A 249 14.52 -4.56 14.42
CA LEU A 249 13.46 -4.55 13.41
C LEU A 249 12.38 -5.59 13.70
N ASP A 250 12.78 -6.78 14.14
CA ASP A 250 11.84 -7.83 14.57
C ASP A 250 11.01 -7.36 15.79
N GLU A 251 11.65 -6.73 16.77
CA GLU A 251 10.99 -6.16 17.95
C GLU A 251 9.99 -5.05 17.54
N ILE A 252 10.37 -4.13 16.65
CA ILE A 252 9.48 -3.08 16.16
C ILE A 252 8.24 -3.70 15.50
N PHE A 253 8.44 -4.70 14.63
CA PHE A 253 7.34 -5.37 13.95
C PHE A 253 6.39 -6.07 14.91
N ASP A 254 6.92 -6.74 15.93
CA ASP A 254 6.14 -7.44 16.95
C ASP A 254 5.43 -6.50 17.94
N LEU A 255 5.95 -5.28 18.13
CA LEU A 255 5.34 -4.27 18.99
C LEU A 255 4.18 -3.51 18.32
N ILE A 256 4.05 -3.53 17.00
CA ILE A 256 2.98 -2.78 16.31
C ILE A 256 1.59 -3.03 16.93
N PRO A 257 1.15 -4.29 17.18
CA PRO A 257 -0.18 -4.52 17.76
C PRO A 257 -0.37 -3.93 19.16
N SER A 258 0.65 -4.00 20.02
CA SER A 258 0.61 -3.47 21.39
C SER A 258 0.60 -1.94 21.42
N GLU A 259 1.43 -1.30 20.58
CA GLU A 259 1.51 0.16 20.47
C GLU A 259 0.21 0.76 19.92
N LEU A 260 -0.41 0.11 18.94
CA LEU A 260 -1.72 0.54 18.40
C LEU A 260 -2.85 0.38 19.43
N ASN A 261 -2.70 -0.55 20.37
CA ASN A 261 -3.69 -0.77 21.44
C ASN A 261 -3.46 0.13 22.67
N ALA A 262 -2.31 0.81 22.74
CA ALA A 262 -1.99 1.76 23.79
C ALA A 262 -2.87 3.02 23.70
N LYS A 263 -3.11 3.68 24.84
CA LYS A 263 -3.95 4.89 24.91
C LYS A 263 -3.56 5.99 23.93
N ASN A 264 -2.28 6.15 23.65
CA ASN A 264 -1.76 7.19 22.76
C ASN A 264 -1.54 6.73 21.32
N LYS A 265 -1.61 5.41 21.04
CA LYS A 265 -1.37 4.79 19.72
C LYS A 265 -0.11 5.29 18.98
N ARG A 266 0.76 6.03 19.66
CA ARG A 266 2.04 6.52 19.14
C ARG A 266 3.10 5.49 19.38
N PHE A 267 3.93 5.24 18.39
CA PHE A 267 5.06 4.35 18.55
C PHE A 267 6.08 4.97 19.52
N ILE A 268 6.23 4.35 20.71
CA ILE A 268 7.06 4.88 21.80
C ILE A 268 8.40 4.16 21.82
N LEU A 269 9.42 4.77 21.25
CA LEU A 269 10.78 4.20 21.18
C LEU A 269 11.41 3.87 22.55
N LYS A 270 10.97 4.53 23.62
CA LYS A 270 11.48 4.27 24.98
C LYS A 270 11.14 2.88 25.52
N GLU A 271 10.17 2.21 24.92
CA GLU A 271 9.83 0.81 25.26
C GLU A 271 10.82 -0.18 24.67
N LEU A 272 11.47 0.18 23.55
CA LEU A 272 12.55 -0.62 22.96
C LEU A 272 13.87 -0.48 23.72
N ASP A 273 14.27 0.75 24.05
CA ASP A 273 15.45 1.04 24.87
C ASP A 273 15.41 2.48 25.41
N ARG A 274 15.53 2.63 26.73
CA ARG A 274 15.45 3.94 27.41
C ARG A 274 16.56 4.92 27.06
N ASN A 275 17.67 4.44 26.51
CA ASN A 275 18.87 5.22 26.21
C ASN A 275 19.04 5.56 24.73
N LEU A 276 18.20 5.05 23.85
CA LEU A 276 18.39 5.21 22.41
C LEU A 276 17.66 6.45 21.87
N LYS A 277 18.36 7.21 21.01
CA LYS A 277 17.81 8.37 20.30
C LYS A 277 17.07 7.92 19.03
N PHE A 278 16.00 8.63 18.66
CA PHE A 278 15.20 8.40 17.43
C PHE A 278 16.03 8.18 16.17
N GLN A 279 17.13 8.94 16.00
CA GLN A 279 18.03 8.83 14.84
C GLN A 279 18.55 7.41 14.56
N ARG A 280 18.72 6.60 15.62
CA ARG A 280 19.19 5.22 15.47
C ARG A 280 18.13 4.29 14.86
N PHE A 281 16.85 4.61 15.10
CA PHE A 281 15.70 3.82 14.64
C PHE A 281 15.13 4.32 13.30
N GLN A 282 15.44 5.57 12.92
CA GLN A 282 14.87 6.20 11.72
C GLN A 282 15.03 5.35 10.47
N ASN A 283 16.21 4.76 10.26
CA ASN A 283 16.47 3.89 9.13
C ASN A 283 15.64 2.60 9.18
N SER A 284 15.36 2.07 10.37
CA SER A 284 14.53 0.88 10.55
C SER A 284 13.08 1.14 10.15
N PHE A 285 12.50 2.27 10.57
CA PHE A 285 11.14 2.66 10.16
C PHE A 285 11.07 2.99 8.67
N LEU A 286 12.08 3.67 8.14
CA LEU A 286 12.18 3.97 6.71
C LEU A 286 12.24 2.68 5.89
N TRP A 287 13.02 1.70 6.36
CA TRP A 287 13.08 0.39 5.73
C TRP A 287 11.71 -0.29 5.72
N MET A 288 11.02 -0.35 6.88
CA MET A 288 9.70 -1.00 6.98
C MET A 288 8.67 -0.33 6.04
N LYS A 289 8.69 1.00 5.94
CA LYS A 289 7.87 1.76 5.00
C LYS A 289 8.20 1.39 3.54
N LYS A 290 9.49 1.41 3.18
CA LYS A 290 9.95 1.11 1.81
C LYS A 290 9.73 -0.35 1.42
N ALA A 291 9.90 -1.27 2.36
CA ALA A 291 9.57 -2.69 2.18
C ALA A 291 8.05 -2.94 2.06
N GLY A 292 7.24 -1.94 2.40
CA GLY A 292 5.78 -2.01 2.36
C GLY A 292 5.19 -2.92 3.43
N VAL A 293 5.93 -3.24 4.51
CA VAL A 293 5.45 -4.12 5.60
C VAL A 293 4.73 -3.35 6.70
N ALA A 294 4.94 -2.03 6.79
CA ALA A 294 4.24 -1.17 7.73
C ALA A 294 3.93 0.21 7.11
N ILE A 295 2.91 0.86 7.66
CA ILE A 295 2.40 2.17 7.21
C ILE A 295 2.61 3.18 8.33
N PRO A 296 3.61 4.06 8.24
CA PRO A 296 3.75 5.16 9.19
C PRO A 296 2.76 6.28 8.86
N VAL A 297 2.10 6.78 9.90
CA VAL A 297 1.21 7.95 9.85
C VAL A 297 1.79 9.02 10.76
N TYR A 298 2.22 10.14 10.19
CA TYR A 298 2.99 11.17 10.89
C TYR A 298 2.08 12.23 11.51
N ASN A 299 2.51 12.78 12.65
CA ASN A 299 1.81 13.92 13.26
C ASN A 299 2.04 15.19 12.44
N VAL A 300 0.98 15.99 12.32
CA VAL A 300 1.08 17.38 11.84
C VAL A 300 0.71 18.33 12.97
N GLU A 301 1.42 19.46 13.07
CA GLU A 301 1.17 20.48 14.06
C GLU A 301 -0.10 21.27 13.75
N GLU A 302 -0.30 21.55 12.46
CA GLU A 302 -1.47 22.24 11.94
C GLU A 302 -2.03 21.50 10.73
N PRO A 303 -3.36 21.32 10.64
CA PRO A 303 -4.00 20.69 9.48
C PRO A 303 -4.16 21.71 8.34
N ARG A 304 -3.04 22.16 7.77
CA ARG A 304 -2.94 23.12 6.67
C ARG A 304 -2.07 22.60 5.54
N ILE A 305 -2.41 22.96 4.33
CA ILE A 305 -1.66 22.61 3.11
C ILE A 305 -0.42 23.49 2.97
N PRO A 306 0.71 22.92 2.53
CA PRO A 306 1.01 21.48 2.39
C PRO A 306 1.23 20.80 3.75
N LEU A 307 0.61 19.65 3.98
CA LEU A 307 0.75 18.91 5.24
C LEU A 307 2.20 18.50 5.53
N THR A 308 2.99 18.27 4.48
CA THR A 308 4.41 17.93 4.58
C THR A 308 5.27 18.98 5.28
N LEU A 309 4.90 20.26 5.22
CA LEU A 309 5.64 21.34 5.88
C LEU A 309 5.40 21.38 7.40
N ASN A 310 4.30 20.79 7.86
CA ASN A 310 3.90 20.77 9.28
C ASN A 310 4.15 19.41 9.93
N GLU A 311 4.91 18.52 9.25
CA GLU A 311 5.16 17.16 9.68
C GLU A 311 6.17 17.06 10.83
N HIS A 312 5.82 16.33 11.86
CA HIS A 312 6.73 15.91 12.94
C HIS A 312 7.19 14.47 12.70
N ARG A 313 8.34 14.28 12.03
CA ARG A 313 8.85 12.96 11.66
C ARG A 313 9.15 12.00 12.81
N ASN A 314 9.35 12.52 14.02
CA ASN A 314 9.62 11.75 15.23
C ASN A 314 8.36 11.40 16.03
N LEU A 315 7.19 11.85 15.58
CA LEU A 315 5.90 11.56 16.18
C LEU A 315 5.01 10.88 15.14
N PHE A 316 4.84 9.57 15.24
CA PHE A 316 4.06 8.79 14.28
C PHE A 316 3.33 7.63 14.96
N LYS A 317 2.27 7.17 14.31
CA LYS A 317 1.64 5.87 14.53
C LYS A 317 2.19 4.91 13.48
N LEU A 318 2.33 3.62 13.81
CA LEU A 318 2.80 2.61 12.88
C LEU A 318 1.75 1.52 12.72
N PHE A 319 1.16 1.42 11.54
CA PHE A 319 0.15 0.43 11.21
C PHE A 319 0.75 -0.74 10.42
N GLN A 320 0.11 -1.90 10.49
CA GLN A 320 0.41 -3.03 9.61
C GLN A 320 -0.04 -2.71 8.18
N ASN A 321 0.69 -3.23 7.20
CA ASN A 321 0.31 -3.07 5.79
C ASN A 321 -0.96 -3.83 5.39
N ASP A 322 -1.41 -4.73 6.25
CA ASP A 322 -2.62 -5.55 6.04
C ASP A 322 -3.34 -5.78 7.37
N VAL A 323 -4.63 -5.45 7.40
CA VAL A 323 -5.46 -5.56 8.60
C VAL A 323 -5.62 -7.01 9.08
N GLY A 324 -5.63 -7.97 8.15
CA GLY A 324 -5.71 -9.39 8.49
C GLY A 324 -4.47 -9.88 9.23
N LEU A 325 -3.28 -9.37 8.90
CA LEU A 325 -2.06 -9.67 9.65
C LEU A 325 -2.12 -9.08 11.06
N LEU A 326 -2.64 -7.86 11.22
CA LEU A 326 -2.84 -7.25 12.53
C LEU A 326 -3.83 -8.07 13.36
N ALA A 327 -4.98 -8.43 12.79
CA ALA A 327 -5.99 -9.25 13.47
C ALA A 327 -5.46 -10.63 13.89
N TYR A 328 -4.58 -11.23 13.07
CA TYR A 328 -3.93 -12.49 13.40
C TYR A 328 -2.96 -12.36 14.59
N GLN A 329 -2.24 -11.23 14.70
CA GLN A 329 -1.28 -10.99 15.77
C GLN A 329 -1.93 -10.70 17.13
N TYR A 330 -3.21 -10.35 17.18
CA TYR A 330 -3.96 -10.25 18.43
C TYR A 330 -4.24 -11.65 19.03
N ALA A 331 -4.63 -11.69 20.29
CA ALA A 331 -4.86 -12.93 21.03
C ALA A 331 -5.87 -13.87 20.35
N ASN A 332 -5.68 -15.17 20.50
CA ASN A 332 -6.58 -16.22 20.01
C ASN A 332 -8.05 -15.95 20.39
N GLY A 333 -8.96 -16.07 19.42
CA GLY A 333 -10.39 -15.86 19.60
C GLY A 333 -10.91 -14.47 19.22
N ILE A 334 -10.03 -13.47 19.00
CA ILE A 334 -10.47 -12.14 18.57
C ILE A 334 -11.19 -12.20 17.22
N GLN A 335 -10.75 -13.09 16.33
CA GLN A 335 -11.33 -13.30 15.00
C GLN A 335 -12.82 -13.69 15.07
N LEU A 336 -13.18 -14.61 15.97
CA LEU A 336 -14.58 -15.02 16.16
C LEU A 336 -15.42 -13.89 16.74
N ARG A 337 -14.87 -13.09 17.66
CA ARG A 337 -15.53 -11.93 18.25
C ARG A 337 -15.74 -10.80 17.25
N ILE A 338 -14.79 -10.59 16.32
CA ILE A 338 -14.97 -9.66 15.20
C ILE A 338 -16.13 -10.12 14.30
N LEU A 339 -16.21 -11.41 13.97
CA LEU A 339 -17.28 -11.95 13.12
C LEU A 339 -18.66 -11.83 13.77
N SER A 340 -18.74 -12.07 15.09
CA SER A 340 -20.01 -11.95 15.83
C SER A 340 -20.46 -10.51 16.02
N GLY A 341 -19.58 -9.53 15.76
CA GLY A 341 -19.89 -8.12 15.99
C GLY A 341 -19.98 -7.75 17.47
N GLU A 342 -19.29 -8.49 18.35
CA GLU A 342 -19.22 -8.17 19.77
C GLU A 342 -18.56 -6.81 20.01
N VAL A 343 -19.27 -5.93 20.72
CA VAL A 343 -18.91 -4.50 20.87
C VAL A 343 -17.91 -4.25 22.00
N ASP A 344 -17.61 -5.27 22.83
CA ASP A 344 -16.80 -5.12 24.05
C ASP A 344 -15.28 -5.11 23.80
N ILE A 345 -14.84 -5.26 22.55
CA ILE A 345 -13.43 -5.16 22.19
C ILE A 345 -13.13 -3.75 21.72
N ASN A 346 -11.99 -3.20 22.13
CA ASN A 346 -11.47 -1.95 21.56
C ASN A 346 -11.00 -2.19 20.11
N PHE A 347 -11.92 -2.19 19.17
CA PHE A 347 -11.62 -2.32 17.74
C PHE A 347 -10.96 -1.08 17.13
N GLY A 348 -10.80 0.00 17.88
CA GLY A 348 -10.30 1.26 17.36
C GLY A 348 -8.98 1.11 16.60
N ALA A 349 -8.05 0.29 17.11
CA ALA A 349 -6.78 0.03 16.43
C ALA A 349 -6.95 -0.72 15.09
N ILE A 350 -7.84 -1.72 15.04
CA ILE A 350 -8.11 -2.50 13.82
C ILE A 350 -8.81 -1.61 12.78
N TYR A 351 -9.77 -0.78 13.20
CA TYR A 351 -10.48 0.15 12.33
C TYR A 351 -9.56 1.24 11.79
N GLU A 352 -8.71 1.83 12.62
CA GLU A 352 -7.71 2.79 12.12
C GLU A 352 -6.71 2.12 11.17
N ASN A 353 -6.30 0.87 11.44
CA ASN A 353 -5.38 0.15 10.54
C ASN A 353 -5.99 -0.10 9.16
N VAL A 354 -7.25 -0.55 9.09
CA VAL A 354 -7.88 -0.78 7.79
C VAL A 354 -8.08 0.52 7.04
N VAL A 355 -8.40 1.64 7.72
CA VAL A 355 -8.50 2.95 7.07
C VAL A 355 -7.14 3.41 6.53
N ALA A 356 -6.04 3.23 7.29
CA ALA A 356 -4.70 3.51 6.80
C ALA A 356 -4.36 2.68 5.55
N GLN A 357 -4.68 1.38 5.55
CA GLN A 357 -4.50 0.48 4.41
C GLN A 357 -5.30 0.95 3.19
N GLU A 358 -6.59 1.28 3.37
CA GLU A 358 -7.45 1.77 2.29
C GLU A 358 -6.92 3.07 1.69
N LEU A 359 -6.59 4.07 2.52
CA LEU A 359 -6.06 5.34 2.04
C LEU A 359 -4.76 5.16 1.23
N MET A 360 -3.85 4.27 1.67
CA MET A 360 -2.65 3.94 0.90
C MET A 360 -3.01 3.31 -0.46
N ALA A 361 -3.94 2.36 -0.49
CA ALA A 361 -4.39 1.72 -1.72
C ALA A 361 -5.08 2.71 -2.69
N GLN A 362 -5.71 3.76 -2.16
CA GLN A 362 -6.37 4.82 -2.94
C GLN A 362 -5.43 5.97 -3.37
N GLY A 363 -4.10 5.80 -3.21
CA GLY A 363 -3.09 6.68 -3.79
C GLY A 363 -2.55 7.79 -2.88
N PHE A 364 -2.90 7.79 -1.59
CA PHE A 364 -2.27 8.68 -0.62
C PHE A 364 -0.89 8.13 -0.25
N GLY A 365 0.16 8.61 -0.89
CA GLY A 365 1.53 8.10 -0.71
C GLY A 365 2.14 8.34 0.68
N GLN A 366 1.59 9.28 1.46
CA GLN A 366 1.93 9.56 2.85
C GLN A 366 0.68 9.95 3.62
N LEU A 367 0.57 9.43 4.84
CA LEU A 367 -0.58 9.67 5.71
C LEU A 367 -0.17 10.49 6.93
N TYR A 368 -1.13 11.29 7.41
CA TYR A 368 -0.96 12.17 8.55
C TYR A 368 -2.10 12.03 9.54
N TYR A 369 -1.82 12.29 10.81
CA TYR A 369 -2.81 12.52 11.85
C TYR A 369 -2.56 13.88 12.53
N PHE A 370 -3.59 14.45 13.10
CA PHE A 370 -3.44 15.68 13.87
C PHE A 370 -3.51 15.38 15.36
N ASN A 371 -2.58 15.95 16.13
CA ASN A 371 -2.67 15.90 17.59
C ASN A 371 -2.04 17.13 18.21
N SER A 372 -2.81 17.83 19.03
CA SER A 372 -2.32 18.93 19.85
C SER A 372 -2.87 18.85 21.28
N LYS A 373 -2.10 19.39 22.25
CA LYS A 373 -2.52 19.41 23.66
C LYS A 373 -3.81 20.19 23.91
N LYS A 374 -4.10 21.20 23.09
CA LYS A 374 -5.26 22.08 23.24
C LYS A 374 -6.51 21.55 22.55
N ARG A 375 -6.37 20.89 21.39
CA ARG A 375 -7.49 20.54 20.51
C ARG A 375 -7.79 19.04 20.49
N GLY A 376 -6.87 18.22 20.98
CA GLY A 376 -7.00 16.75 20.97
C GLY A 376 -6.43 16.12 19.71
N GLU A 377 -6.85 14.88 19.41
CA GLU A 377 -6.35 14.06 18.34
C GLU A 377 -7.44 13.74 17.32
N VAL A 378 -7.12 13.83 16.03
CA VAL A 378 -7.93 13.39 14.88
C VAL A 378 -7.14 12.31 14.14
N ASP A 379 -7.78 11.17 13.84
CA ASP A 379 -7.10 9.95 13.42
C ASP A 379 -6.35 10.09 12.11
N PHE A 380 -6.95 10.77 11.10
CA PHE A 380 -6.27 11.08 9.84
C PHE A 380 -6.61 12.50 9.38
N VAL A 381 -5.64 13.10 8.69
CA VAL A 381 -5.83 14.32 7.90
C VAL A 381 -5.19 14.11 6.53
N ILE A 382 -5.94 14.39 5.48
CA ILE A 382 -5.48 14.21 4.09
C ILE A 382 -5.65 15.50 3.30
N GLU A 383 -4.85 15.68 2.26
CA GLU A 383 -5.03 16.75 1.29
C GLU A 383 -6.12 16.34 0.30
N ALA A 384 -7.23 17.07 0.29
CA ALA A 384 -8.26 16.92 -0.70
C ALA A 384 -7.82 17.56 -2.03
N GLY A 385 -8.30 17.01 -3.17
CA GLY A 385 -7.88 17.48 -4.49
C GLY A 385 -8.35 18.90 -4.86
N ASP A 386 -9.15 19.54 -4.00
CA ASP A 386 -9.61 20.93 -4.15
C ASP A 386 -8.73 21.96 -3.43
N GLY A 387 -7.56 21.55 -2.96
CA GLY A 387 -6.65 22.41 -2.22
C GLY A 387 -7.06 22.65 -0.76
N THR A 388 -7.90 21.79 -0.18
CA THR A 388 -8.28 21.83 1.23
C THR A 388 -7.77 20.61 1.99
N VAL A 389 -7.80 20.69 3.32
CA VAL A 389 -7.53 19.53 4.18
C VAL A 389 -8.85 18.89 4.57
N LEU A 390 -8.91 17.56 4.51
CA LEU A 390 -10.05 16.75 4.92
C LEU A 390 -9.68 15.93 6.15
N PRO A 391 -10.18 16.28 7.35
CA PRO A 391 -10.05 15.48 8.54
C PRO A 391 -10.95 14.23 8.45
N ILE A 392 -10.42 13.10 8.96
CA ILE A 392 -11.13 11.83 9.03
C ILE A 392 -11.00 11.29 10.45
N GLU A 393 -12.12 11.04 11.08
CA GLU A 393 -12.23 10.38 12.39
C GLU A 393 -12.75 8.97 12.20
N VAL A 394 -12.22 8.01 12.95
CA VAL A 394 -12.58 6.58 12.87
C VAL A 394 -13.24 6.15 14.18
N LYS A 395 -14.43 5.58 14.12
CA LYS A 395 -15.20 5.15 15.27
C LYS A 395 -15.62 3.69 15.16
N SER A 396 -15.29 2.90 16.15
CA SER A 396 -15.62 1.47 16.23
C SER A 396 -16.56 1.19 17.40
N GLY A 397 -17.75 1.75 17.41
CA GLY A 397 -18.69 1.49 18.50
C GLY A 397 -19.82 2.49 18.59
N LYS A 398 -20.64 2.36 19.66
CA LYS A 398 -21.89 3.13 19.85
C LYS A 398 -21.67 4.63 20.12
N ASP A 399 -20.48 5.03 20.60
CA ASP A 399 -20.18 6.43 20.92
C ASP A 399 -19.63 7.20 19.70
N TYR A 400 -20.08 6.87 18.49
CA TYR A 400 -19.59 7.46 17.24
C TYR A 400 -19.89 8.97 17.11
N GLU A 401 -20.83 9.52 17.88
CA GLU A 401 -21.13 10.96 17.90
C GLU A 401 -20.16 11.79 18.76
N ARG A 402 -19.33 11.14 19.59
CA ARG A 402 -18.36 11.82 20.44
C ARG A 402 -17.04 12.04 19.73
N HIS A 403 -16.79 13.25 19.25
CA HIS A 403 -15.58 13.65 18.53
C HIS A 403 -15.20 15.11 18.84
N ASN A 404 -14.91 15.39 20.12
CA ASN A 404 -14.58 16.73 20.58
C ASN A 404 -13.37 17.34 19.84
N ALA A 405 -12.34 16.56 19.55
CA ALA A 405 -11.17 17.03 18.84
C ALA A 405 -11.53 17.49 17.41
N LEU A 406 -12.35 16.72 16.71
CA LEU A 406 -12.81 17.05 15.38
C LEU A 406 -13.65 18.35 15.39
N ALA A 407 -14.56 18.52 16.36
CA ALA A 407 -15.32 19.75 16.54
C ALA A 407 -14.39 20.95 16.79
N ASN A 408 -13.42 20.80 17.70
CA ASN A 408 -12.46 21.86 18.03
C ASN A 408 -11.66 22.35 16.80
N ILE A 409 -11.28 21.46 15.88
CA ILE A 409 -10.53 21.87 14.69
C ILE A 409 -11.44 22.47 13.62
N LEU A 410 -12.69 21.98 13.48
CA LEU A 410 -13.68 22.52 12.54
C LEU A 410 -14.12 23.93 12.93
N ASP A 411 -14.13 24.27 14.22
CA ASP A 411 -14.47 25.59 14.75
C ASP A 411 -13.27 26.56 14.71
N THR A 412 -12.08 26.08 14.35
CA THR A 412 -10.88 26.92 14.23
C THR A 412 -10.86 27.57 12.86
N GLU A 413 -11.26 28.84 12.75
CA GLU A 413 -11.34 29.60 11.48
C GLU A 413 -10.03 29.57 10.70
N GLU A 414 -8.89 29.65 11.39
CA GLU A 414 -7.56 29.63 10.79
C GLU A 414 -7.26 28.38 9.97
N TYR A 415 -7.93 27.25 10.23
CA TYR A 415 -7.70 26.01 9.50
C TYR A 415 -8.53 25.89 8.22
N ASN A 416 -9.55 26.76 8.07
CA ASN A 416 -10.44 26.80 6.89
C ASN A 416 -10.98 25.42 6.48
N LEU A 417 -11.45 24.66 7.48
CA LEU A 417 -11.98 23.31 7.26
C LEU A 417 -13.50 23.39 6.98
N ASN A 418 -13.88 22.98 5.78
CA ASN A 418 -15.26 23.05 5.32
C ASN A 418 -16.05 21.76 5.55
N LYS A 419 -15.36 20.64 5.69
CA LYS A 419 -15.95 19.29 5.79
C LYS A 419 -15.04 18.38 6.61
N ALA A 420 -15.64 17.41 7.29
CA ALA A 420 -14.94 16.28 7.92
C ALA A 420 -15.70 14.98 7.64
N ILE A 421 -15.01 13.87 7.62
CA ILE A 421 -15.58 12.52 7.50
C ILE A 421 -15.47 11.81 8.84
N ILE A 422 -16.54 11.15 9.26
CA ILE A 422 -16.57 10.20 10.36
C ILE A 422 -16.87 8.82 9.78
N LEU A 423 -15.89 7.93 9.83
CA LEU A 423 -16.03 6.54 9.43
C LEU A 423 -16.49 5.71 10.63
N CYS A 424 -17.67 5.10 10.54
CA CYS A 424 -18.30 4.38 11.64
C CYS A 424 -19.14 3.18 11.14
N ASP A 425 -19.81 2.48 12.05
CA ASP A 425 -20.67 1.33 11.71
C ASP A 425 -22.05 1.78 11.21
N GLU A 426 -22.40 3.05 11.36
CA GLU A 426 -23.70 3.59 10.99
C GLU A 426 -23.80 3.96 9.48
N ASN A 427 -25.04 4.11 9.01
CA ASN A 427 -25.30 4.46 7.63
C ASN A 427 -24.96 5.92 7.33
N VAL A 428 -24.97 6.30 6.04
CA VAL A 428 -24.65 7.65 5.59
C VAL A 428 -25.62 8.67 6.21
N SER A 429 -25.04 9.70 6.84
CA SER A 429 -25.77 10.85 7.32
C SER A 429 -24.91 12.11 7.32
N VAL A 430 -25.54 13.28 7.36
CA VAL A 430 -24.86 14.58 7.35
C VAL A 430 -25.35 15.43 8.52
N GLN A 431 -24.43 15.99 9.28
CA GLN A 431 -24.70 16.93 10.35
C GLN A 431 -23.74 18.12 10.20
N GLU A 432 -24.25 19.23 9.69
CA GLU A 432 -23.45 20.44 9.39
C GLU A 432 -22.23 20.16 8.49
N LYS A 433 -21.01 20.35 9.02
CA LYS A 433 -19.74 20.08 8.32
C LYS A 433 -19.30 18.60 8.41
N LYS A 434 -20.03 17.74 9.12
CA LYS A 434 -19.69 16.36 9.40
C LYS A 434 -20.47 15.41 8.52
N VAL A 435 -19.78 14.55 7.81
CA VAL A 435 -20.37 13.50 7.00
C VAL A 435 -20.03 12.16 7.63
N TYR A 436 -21.04 11.48 8.12
CA TYR A 436 -20.92 10.12 8.65
C TYR A 436 -21.04 9.15 7.51
N LEU A 437 -20.11 8.22 7.41
CA LEU A 437 -20.06 7.22 6.36
C LEU A 437 -19.83 5.84 6.99
N PRO A 438 -20.50 4.79 6.47
CA PRO A 438 -20.14 3.43 6.80
C PRO A 438 -18.64 3.19 6.58
N ILE A 439 -17.97 2.55 7.53
CA ILE A 439 -16.52 2.38 7.47
C ILE A 439 -16.03 1.66 6.20
N TYR A 440 -16.82 0.77 5.63
CA TYR A 440 -16.50 0.11 4.38
C TYR A 440 -16.42 1.06 3.16
N MET A 441 -16.94 2.30 3.29
CA MET A 441 -16.83 3.33 2.26
C MET A 441 -15.45 4.00 2.23
N ALA A 442 -14.55 3.71 3.18
CA ALA A 442 -13.17 4.20 3.15
C ALA A 442 -12.47 3.91 1.81
N THR A 443 -12.81 2.79 1.15
CA THR A 443 -12.28 2.40 -0.17
C THR A 443 -12.63 3.38 -1.30
N PHE A 444 -13.60 4.28 -1.11
CA PHE A 444 -13.98 5.30 -2.10
C PHE A 444 -13.33 6.67 -1.84
N ILE A 445 -12.63 6.84 -0.72
CA ILE A 445 -11.87 8.07 -0.43
C ILE A 445 -10.58 8.04 -1.26
N ARG A 446 -10.63 8.58 -2.47
CA ARG A 446 -9.52 8.54 -3.44
C ARG A 446 -8.79 9.86 -3.49
N LYS A 447 -7.47 9.80 -3.66
CA LYS A 447 -6.69 10.98 -4.00
C LYS A 447 -7.08 11.41 -5.42
N LYS A 448 -7.73 12.57 -5.55
CA LYS A 448 -8.00 13.15 -6.86
C LYS A 448 -6.68 13.54 -7.49
N GLN A 449 -6.36 12.98 -8.64
CA GLN A 449 -5.30 13.52 -9.48
C GLN A 449 -5.89 14.73 -10.19
N GLU A 450 -5.61 15.92 -9.70
CA GLU A 450 -5.77 17.11 -10.54
C GLU A 450 -4.72 17.02 -11.65
N ILE A 451 -5.16 16.74 -12.87
CA ILE A 451 -4.38 17.13 -14.04
C ILE A 451 -4.55 18.64 -14.08
N PRO A 452 -3.50 19.45 -13.81
CA PRO A 452 -3.62 20.89 -13.93
C PRO A 452 -4.13 21.17 -15.34
N GLY A 453 -5.26 21.87 -15.46
CA GLY A 453 -5.70 22.37 -16.74
C GLY A 453 -4.51 23.12 -17.37
N ILE A 454 -4.31 22.96 -18.67
CA ILE A 454 -3.25 23.67 -19.37
C ILE A 454 -3.59 25.16 -19.23
N TYR A 455 -2.95 25.80 -18.25
CA TYR A 455 -2.99 27.26 -18.15
C TYR A 455 -2.14 27.80 -19.31
N LYS A 456 -2.80 28.23 -20.38
CA LYS A 456 -2.14 29.11 -21.34
C LYS A 456 -1.90 30.44 -20.64
N LEU A 457 -0.66 30.75 -20.30
CA LEU A 457 -0.24 32.11 -20.01
C LEU A 457 -0.45 32.90 -21.32
N GLU A 458 -1.46 33.76 -21.36
CA GLU A 458 -1.51 34.84 -22.35
C GLU A 458 -0.48 35.86 -21.91
N LEU A 459 0.63 35.91 -22.65
CA LEU A 459 1.70 36.92 -22.51
C LEU A 459 1.34 38.17 -23.32
#